data_a798f35d81cc267664a93145e23854b3
#
_entry.id   a798f35d81cc267664a93145e23854b3
#
_cell.length_a   1.000
_cell.length_b   1.000
_cell.length_c   1.000
_cell.angle_alpha   90.00
_cell.angle_beta   90.00
_cell.angle_gamma   90.00
#
_symmetry.space_group_name_H-M   'P 1'
#
loop_
_entity.id
_entity.type
_entity.pdbx_description
1 polymer ?
#
loop_
_entity_poly.entity_id
_entity_poly.type
_entity_poly.pdbx_seq_one_letter_code
_entity_poly.pdbx_strand_id
1 'polypeptide(L)'
;MAKSAQPELFATGPVIVDGIQYFAADGIDINLVLASATFTDWLNEVDRKGFDINWILFQSVDMFGPPESARVGFLKFKAEVFDGQGKALPGIVFARGGSVAVLAVLECEGEEHVVLTVQPRLSTGRFDFVEV
;
A
#
# COMPACT_ATOMS: atom_id res chain seq x y z
N MET A 1 -7.70 10.36 27.51
CA MET A 1 -8.26 10.08 26.17
C MET A 1 -7.59 11.01 25.18
N ALA A 2 -6.72 10.49 24.34
CA ALA A 2 -6.21 11.26 23.21
C ALA A 2 -7.40 11.59 22.28
N LYS A 3 -7.64 12.88 22.00
CA LYS A 3 -8.62 13.27 20.98
C LYS A 3 -8.19 12.65 19.67
N SER A 4 -9.05 11.80 19.12
CA SER A 4 -8.95 11.33 17.73
C SER A 4 -8.72 12.54 16.82
N ALA A 5 -7.58 12.62 16.17
CA ALA A 5 -7.34 13.64 15.17
C ALA A 5 -8.30 13.33 14.01
N GLN A 6 -9.26 14.22 13.77
CA GLN A 6 -10.18 14.05 12.65
C GLN A 6 -9.43 14.07 11.33
N PRO A 7 -9.86 13.27 10.34
CA PRO A 7 -9.31 13.34 8.99
C PRO A 7 -9.39 14.76 8.40
N GLU A 8 -8.51 15.05 7.48
CA GLU A 8 -8.31 16.37 6.90
C GLU A 8 -9.61 17.00 6.37
N LEU A 9 -9.68 18.32 6.40
CA LEU A 9 -10.88 19.14 6.13
C LEU A 9 -11.54 18.91 4.74
N PHE A 10 -10.82 18.28 3.81
CA PHE A 10 -11.24 18.04 2.41
C PHE A 10 -11.50 16.56 2.11
N ALA A 11 -11.62 15.73 3.13
CA ALA A 11 -11.91 14.32 2.93
C ALA A 11 -13.41 14.07 2.70
N THR A 12 -13.74 13.17 1.79
CA THR A 12 -15.07 12.58 1.64
C THR A 12 -15.20 11.35 2.53
N GLY A 13 -16.40 11.06 3.00
CA GLY A 13 -16.69 9.95 3.90
C GLY A 13 -17.45 10.42 5.16
N PRO A 14 -17.57 9.56 6.20
CA PRO A 14 -17.05 8.19 6.22
C PRO A 14 -17.93 7.16 5.51
N VAL A 15 -17.30 6.15 4.92
CA VAL A 15 -17.90 4.85 4.65
C VAL A 15 -17.46 3.93 5.79
N ILE A 16 -18.40 3.22 6.42
CA ILE A 16 -18.10 2.37 7.59
C ILE A 16 -18.21 0.91 7.20
N VAL A 17 -17.12 0.17 7.38
CA VAL A 17 -17.06 -1.29 7.15
C VAL A 17 -16.34 -1.93 8.33
N ASP A 18 -16.93 -2.95 8.91
CA ASP A 18 -16.37 -3.71 10.05
C ASP A 18 -15.84 -2.84 11.21
N GLY A 19 -16.54 -1.74 11.49
CA GLY A 19 -16.21 -0.82 12.57
C GLY A 19 -15.12 0.20 12.23
N ILE A 20 -14.49 0.11 11.07
CA ILE A 20 -13.49 1.08 10.59
C ILE A 20 -14.19 2.16 9.76
N GLN A 21 -13.84 3.41 10.00
CA GLN A 21 -14.31 4.55 9.21
C GLN A 21 -13.32 4.83 8.08
N TYR A 22 -13.80 4.86 6.84
CA TYR A 22 -12.99 5.13 5.65
C TYR A 22 -13.31 6.51 5.09
N PHE A 23 -12.26 7.28 4.85
CA PHE A 23 -12.29 8.60 4.24
C PHE A 23 -11.40 8.61 3.01
N ALA A 24 -11.62 9.53 2.10
CA ALA A 24 -10.75 9.73 0.96
C ALA A 24 -10.52 11.22 0.67
N ALA A 25 -9.34 11.56 0.20
CA ALA A 25 -9.07 12.86 -0.36
C ALA A 25 -9.95 13.10 -1.60
N ASP A 26 -10.15 14.38 -1.94
CA ASP A 26 -10.98 14.76 -3.07
C ASP A 26 -10.56 14.06 -4.37
N GLY A 27 -11.56 13.59 -5.15
CA GLY A 27 -11.35 12.88 -6.40
C GLY A 27 -11.05 11.38 -6.26
N ILE A 28 -10.96 10.82 -5.05
CA ILE A 28 -10.77 9.38 -4.83
C ILE A 28 -12.11 8.71 -4.54
N ASP A 29 -12.45 7.68 -5.32
CA ASP A 29 -13.61 6.82 -5.08
C ASP A 29 -13.28 5.77 -3.99
N ILE A 30 -13.87 5.95 -2.80
CA ILE A 30 -13.67 5.06 -1.66
C ILE A 30 -14.07 3.62 -2.00
N ASN A 31 -15.18 3.41 -2.70
CA ASN A 31 -15.67 2.07 -3.01
C ASN A 31 -14.74 1.34 -3.97
N LEU A 32 -14.19 2.06 -4.95
CA LEU A 32 -13.19 1.51 -5.86
C LEU A 32 -11.94 1.05 -5.11
N VAL A 33 -11.45 1.84 -4.16
CA VAL A 33 -10.27 1.49 -3.35
C VAL A 33 -10.56 0.30 -2.44
N LEU A 34 -11.71 0.31 -1.75
CA LEU A 34 -12.12 -0.80 -0.86
C LEU A 34 -12.27 -2.12 -1.59
N ALA A 35 -12.64 -2.10 -2.87
CA ALA A 35 -12.77 -3.30 -3.72
C ALA A 35 -11.44 -3.72 -4.39
N SER A 36 -10.39 -2.90 -4.30
CA SER A 36 -9.12 -3.17 -4.98
C SER A 36 -8.31 -4.27 -4.29
N ALA A 37 -7.64 -5.11 -5.08
CA ALA A 37 -6.73 -6.14 -4.55
C ALA A 37 -5.59 -5.50 -3.74
N THR A 38 -5.04 -4.37 -4.18
CA THR A 38 -3.97 -3.65 -3.47
C THR A 38 -4.35 -3.32 -2.02
N PHE A 39 -5.60 -2.94 -1.77
CA PHE A 39 -6.07 -2.64 -0.42
C PHE A 39 -6.53 -3.90 0.32
N THR A 40 -7.32 -4.76 -0.33
CA THR A 40 -7.88 -5.96 0.34
C THR A 40 -6.81 -6.95 0.74
N ASP A 41 -5.76 -7.13 -0.04
CA ASP A 41 -4.63 -8.00 0.31
C ASP A 41 -3.94 -7.49 1.56
N TRP A 42 -3.64 -6.19 1.62
CA TRP A 42 -3.09 -5.56 2.82
C TRP A 42 -4.01 -5.73 4.03
N LEU A 43 -5.31 -5.44 3.88
CA LEU A 43 -6.28 -5.51 4.97
C LEU A 43 -6.44 -6.93 5.52
N ASN A 44 -6.37 -7.94 4.66
CA ASN A 44 -6.46 -9.34 5.04
C ASN A 44 -5.22 -9.81 5.83
N GLU A 45 -4.07 -9.19 5.61
CA GLU A 45 -2.82 -9.51 6.30
C GLU A 45 -2.65 -8.76 7.63
N VAL A 46 -3.46 -7.72 7.88
CA VAL A 46 -3.40 -6.95 9.12
C VAL A 46 -3.76 -7.82 10.32
N ASP A 47 -2.86 -7.89 11.29
CA ASP A 47 -3.13 -8.55 12.58
C ASP A 47 -4.15 -7.74 13.41
N ARG A 48 -5.40 -8.12 13.29
CA ARG A 48 -6.53 -7.50 14.03
C ARG A 48 -6.47 -7.70 15.54
N LYS A 49 -5.61 -8.58 16.04
CA LYS A 49 -5.40 -8.75 17.49
C LYS A 49 -4.36 -7.78 18.04
N GLY A 50 -3.42 -7.36 17.18
CA GLY A 50 -2.35 -6.43 17.54
C GLY A 50 -2.64 -4.97 17.21
N PHE A 51 -3.46 -4.73 16.17
CA PHE A 51 -3.77 -3.38 15.69
C PHE A 51 -5.26 -3.05 15.86
N ASP A 52 -5.53 -1.99 16.61
CA ASP A 52 -6.86 -1.38 16.72
C ASP A 52 -6.91 -0.16 15.79
N ILE A 53 -7.68 -0.27 14.70
CA ILE A 53 -7.78 0.74 13.65
C ILE A 53 -9.14 1.42 13.73
N ASN A 54 -9.16 2.71 14.03
CA ASN A 54 -10.39 3.50 14.13
C ASN A 54 -10.83 4.03 12.77
N TRP A 55 -9.90 4.63 12.03
CA TRP A 55 -10.19 5.17 10.71
C TRP A 55 -8.99 5.08 9.77
N ILE A 56 -9.29 5.10 8.48
CA ILE A 56 -8.32 5.15 7.38
C ILE A 56 -8.70 6.28 6.43
N LEU A 57 -7.73 7.11 6.07
CA LEU A 57 -7.85 8.16 5.05
C LEU A 57 -6.99 7.81 3.83
N PHE A 58 -7.64 7.52 2.71
CA PHE A 58 -6.97 7.35 1.42
C PHE A 58 -6.50 8.71 0.90
N GLN A 59 -5.19 8.88 0.74
CA GLN A 59 -4.57 10.17 0.42
C GLN A 59 -4.20 10.28 -1.06
N SER A 60 -3.80 9.16 -1.69
CA SER A 60 -3.37 9.14 -3.09
C SER A 60 -3.57 7.75 -3.68
N VAL A 61 -4.01 7.71 -4.92
CA VAL A 61 -4.23 6.48 -5.70
C VAL A 61 -3.62 6.67 -7.09
N ASP A 62 -2.73 5.77 -7.48
CA ASP A 62 -2.23 5.68 -8.85
C ASP A 62 -2.89 4.49 -9.55
N MET A 63 -3.54 4.77 -10.68
CA MET A 63 -4.20 3.75 -11.49
C MET A 63 -3.24 3.20 -12.54
N PHE A 64 -3.21 1.87 -12.68
CA PHE A 64 -2.37 1.17 -13.65
C PHE A 64 -3.23 0.42 -14.69
N GLY A 65 -2.72 0.38 -15.90
CA GLY A 65 -3.38 -0.27 -17.04
C GLY A 65 -4.13 0.69 -17.94
N PRO A 66 -4.64 0.19 -19.06
CA PRO A 66 -5.44 1.00 -19.98
C PRO A 66 -6.79 1.38 -19.33
N PRO A 67 -7.40 2.51 -19.75
CA PRO A 67 -8.61 3.05 -19.09
C PRO A 67 -9.75 2.05 -18.91
N GLU A 68 -9.94 1.15 -19.87
CA GLU A 68 -11.01 0.12 -19.88
C GLU A 68 -10.78 -1.01 -18.86
N SER A 69 -9.57 -1.18 -18.36
CA SER A 69 -9.20 -2.21 -17.38
C SER A 69 -8.27 -1.68 -16.28
N ALA A 70 -8.31 -0.38 -16.03
CA ALA A 70 -7.46 0.26 -15.03
C ALA A 70 -7.74 -0.31 -13.63
N ARG A 71 -6.67 -0.54 -12.89
CA ARG A 71 -6.70 -1.04 -11.51
C ARG A 71 -5.88 -0.16 -10.58
N VAL A 72 -6.20 -0.19 -9.30
CA VAL A 72 -5.37 0.47 -8.28
C VAL A 72 -3.99 -0.18 -8.25
N GLY A 73 -2.98 0.60 -8.61
CA GLY A 73 -1.58 0.19 -8.59
C GLY A 73 -0.89 0.57 -7.29
N PHE A 74 -0.70 1.86 -7.05
CA PHE A 74 -0.18 2.36 -5.79
C PHE A 74 -1.28 3.04 -4.98
N LEU A 75 -1.22 2.85 -3.68
CA LEU A 75 -2.17 3.44 -2.74
C LEU A 75 -1.42 3.95 -1.51
N LYS A 76 -1.55 5.25 -1.25
CA LYS A 76 -1.06 5.85 0.00
C LYS A 76 -2.24 6.18 0.91
N PHE A 77 -2.15 5.79 2.17
CA PHE A 77 -3.16 6.13 3.16
C PHE A 77 -2.56 6.37 4.54
N LYS A 78 -3.35 7.04 5.36
CA LYS A 78 -3.06 7.27 6.77
C LYS A 78 -4.14 6.61 7.61
N ALA A 79 -3.74 5.93 8.66
CA ALA A 79 -4.63 5.29 9.61
C ALA A 79 -4.46 5.87 11.01
N GLU A 80 -5.54 5.96 11.76
CA GLU A 80 -5.44 6.08 13.21
C GLU A 80 -5.44 4.68 13.79
N VAL A 81 -4.32 4.30 14.38
CA VAL A 81 -4.09 2.94 14.84
C VAL A 81 -3.43 2.94 16.22
N PHE A 82 -3.87 2.02 17.05
CA PHE A 82 -3.37 1.80 18.39
C PHE A 82 -2.94 0.35 18.58
N ASP A 83 -2.04 0.10 19.52
CA ASP A 83 -1.74 -1.25 19.97
C ASP A 83 -2.78 -1.77 20.97
N GLY A 84 -2.68 -3.04 21.37
CA GLY A 84 -3.58 -3.66 22.34
C GLY A 84 -3.57 -3.05 23.73
N GLN A 85 -2.68 -2.07 23.99
CA GLN A 85 -2.59 -1.32 25.25
C GLN A 85 -3.10 0.12 25.10
N GLY A 86 -3.61 0.49 23.94
CA GLY A 86 -4.11 1.82 23.64
C GLY A 86 -3.04 2.85 23.32
N LYS A 87 -1.80 2.44 23.04
CA LYS A 87 -0.74 3.33 22.62
C LYS A 87 -0.86 3.61 21.12
N ALA A 88 -0.86 4.89 20.73
CA ALA A 88 -0.87 5.28 19.33
C ALA A 88 0.39 4.81 18.58
N LEU A 89 0.18 4.28 17.39
CA LEU A 89 1.22 3.79 16.50
C LEU A 89 1.29 4.64 15.23
N PRO A 90 2.46 4.69 14.54
CA PRO A 90 2.57 5.31 13.22
C PRO A 90 1.63 4.62 12.22
N GLY A 91 0.80 5.41 11.52
CA GLY A 91 -0.26 4.91 10.64
C GLY A 91 -0.12 5.31 9.18
N ILE A 92 1.07 5.68 8.69
CA ILE A 92 1.28 6.00 7.27
C ILE A 92 1.67 4.73 6.52
N VAL A 93 0.90 4.37 5.50
CA VAL A 93 1.10 3.17 4.68
C VAL A 93 1.18 3.56 3.21
N PHE A 94 2.14 2.97 2.50
CA PHE A 94 2.22 2.96 1.05
C PHE A 94 2.06 1.51 0.57
N ALA A 95 0.89 1.17 0.05
CA ALA A 95 0.58 -0.14 -0.47
C ALA A 95 0.79 -0.19 -1.99
N ARG A 96 1.55 -1.16 -2.46
CA ARG A 96 1.88 -1.35 -3.88
C ARG A 96 1.55 -2.74 -4.43
N GLY A 97 0.88 -3.55 -3.64
CA GLY A 97 0.65 -4.96 -3.94
C GLY A 97 1.87 -5.83 -3.70
N GLY A 98 1.72 -7.11 -3.97
CA GLY A 98 2.80 -8.09 -3.87
C GLY A 98 3.83 -7.94 -4.98
N SER A 99 5.05 -8.41 -4.72
CA SER A 99 6.12 -8.50 -5.71
C SER A 99 6.81 -9.86 -5.60
N VAL A 100 7.39 -10.30 -6.72
CA VAL A 100 8.17 -11.53 -6.80
C VAL A 100 9.55 -11.15 -7.31
N ALA A 101 10.58 -11.65 -6.63
CA ALA A 101 11.96 -11.59 -7.10
C ALA A 101 12.41 -13.00 -7.51
N VAL A 102 13.04 -13.12 -8.66
CA VAL A 102 13.57 -14.38 -9.19
C VAL A 102 15.05 -14.24 -9.40
N LEU A 103 15.83 -15.01 -8.63
CA LEU A 103 17.27 -15.14 -8.86
C LEU A 103 17.50 -16.25 -9.88
N ALA A 104 17.88 -15.86 -11.10
CA ALA A 104 18.22 -16.82 -12.15
C ALA A 104 19.69 -17.23 -12.02
N VAL A 105 19.95 -18.52 -11.93
CA VAL A 105 21.28 -19.10 -11.89
C VAL A 105 21.52 -19.87 -13.19
N LEU A 106 22.62 -19.54 -13.89
CA LEU A 106 23.06 -20.20 -15.10
C LEU A 106 24.27 -21.07 -14.79
N GLU A 107 24.17 -22.36 -15.09
CA GLU A 107 25.34 -23.28 -15.05
C GLU A 107 26.02 -23.31 -16.42
N CYS A 108 27.30 -23.00 -16.45
CA CYS A 108 28.10 -23.00 -17.64
C CYS A 108 29.49 -23.52 -17.33
N GLU A 109 29.96 -24.52 -18.09
CA GLU A 109 31.30 -25.13 -17.96
C GLU A 109 31.64 -25.57 -16.52
N GLY A 110 30.63 -25.99 -15.73
CA GLY A 110 30.78 -26.44 -14.33
C GLY A 110 30.88 -25.31 -13.31
N GLU A 111 30.61 -24.07 -13.72
CA GLU A 111 30.52 -22.90 -12.82
C GLU A 111 29.11 -22.34 -12.82
N GLU A 112 28.67 -21.85 -11.65
CA GLU A 112 27.37 -21.19 -11.47
C GLU A 112 27.53 -19.66 -11.62
N HIS A 113 26.67 -19.06 -12.42
CA HIS A 113 26.62 -17.63 -12.66
C HIS A 113 25.23 -17.09 -12.34
N VAL A 114 25.17 -15.95 -11.63
CA VAL A 114 23.93 -15.23 -11.37
C VAL A 114 23.65 -14.27 -12.52
N VAL A 115 22.43 -14.32 -13.07
CA VAL A 115 21.99 -13.39 -14.10
C VAL A 115 21.39 -12.15 -13.44
N LEU A 116 21.98 -10.99 -13.69
CA LEU A 116 21.50 -9.71 -13.23
C LEU A 116 21.08 -8.83 -14.40
N THR A 117 20.11 -7.96 -14.16
CA THR A 117 19.67 -6.94 -15.11
C THR A 117 20.16 -5.56 -14.68
N VAL A 118 20.38 -4.68 -15.65
CA VAL A 118 20.72 -3.28 -15.40
C VAL A 118 19.67 -2.41 -16.06
N GLN A 119 18.99 -1.57 -15.31
CA GLN A 119 17.93 -0.71 -15.84
C GLN A 119 17.76 0.58 -15.03
N PRO A 120 17.19 1.63 -15.65
CA PRO A 120 16.86 2.85 -14.93
C PRO A 120 15.80 2.61 -13.85
N ARG A 121 16.09 3.12 -12.65
CA ARG A 121 15.15 3.12 -11.51
C ARG A 121 15.09 4.51 -10.90
N LEU A 122 14.11 5.30 -11.31
CA LEU A 122 13.93 6.67 -10.82
C LEU A 122 13.76 6.72 -9.30
N SER A 123 13.08 5.75 -8.70
CA SER A 123 12.88 5.66 -7.25
C SER A 123 14.19 5.57 -6.44
N THR A 124 15.26 5.08 -7.04
CA THR A 124 16.59 5.02 -6.42
C THR A 124 17.50 6.18 -6.87
N GLY A 125 17.03 7.00 -7.82
CA GLY A 125 17.84 8.05 -8.45
C GLY A 125 18.95 7.52 -9.36
N ARG A 126 18.94 6.21 -9.72
CA ARG A 126 19.98 5.59 -10.54
C ARG A 126 19.47 5.21 -11.91
N PHE A 127 20.30 5.48 -12.91
CA PHE A 127 20.03 5.09 -14.30
C PHE A 127 20.56 3.67 -14.59
N ASP A 128 21.57 3.23 -13.85
CA ASP A 128 22.28 1.96 -13.98
C ASP A 128 22.05 1.06 -12.75
N PHE A 129 20.80 0.90 -12.34
CA PHE A 129 20.46 0.09 -11.18
C PHE A 129 20.56 -1.40 -11.51
N VAL A 130 21.36 -2.14 -10.69
CA VAL A 130 21.55 -3.59 -10.84
C VAL A 130 20.55 -4.33 -9.98
N GLU A 131 19.82 -5.26 -10.56
CA GLU A 131 18.80 -6.06 -9.86
C GLU A 131 18.65 -7.46 -10.44
N VAL A 132 18.02 -8.36 -9.69
CA VAL A 132 17.63 -9.71 -10.12
C VAL A 132 16.40 -9.70 -11.00
#